data_df154eefdc446549e44ab6316d6c8d6a
#
_entry.id   df154eefdc446549e44ab6316d6c8d6a
#
_cell.length_a   1.000
_cell.length_b   1.000
_cell.length_c   1.000
_cell.angle_alpha   90.00
_cell.angle_beta   90.00
_cell.angle_gamma   90.00
#
_symmetry.space_group_name_H-M   'P 1'
#
loop_
_entity.id
_entity.type
_entity.pdbx_description
1 polymer ?
#
loop_
_entity_poly.entity_id
_entity_poly.type
_entity_poly.pdbx_seq_one_letter_code
_entity_poly.pdbx_strand_id
1 'polypeptide(L)'
;CNSRHHSLVRAVCYSPFDHVGVVAINDQGDKVLLESCVIGCVAFDLEARVRQYLRHMAHAVAWRKLVVPTSTRDPLQTALTQACARFVEEVDGKPYDYSVMKIFFTMRKSASDASEGDASERAYYCSEIVAALYQRCGLLRKACNAASFWPGDLADGGVCERWLAEGVKLEPMVLLDG
;
A
#
# COMPACT_ATOMS: atom_id res chain seq x y z
N CYS A 1 -13.96 -13.99 0.48
CA CYS A 1 -13.86 -12.57 0.22
C CYS A 1 -15.19 -12.07 -0.34
N ASN A 2 -15.72 -10.95 0.17
CA ASN A 2 -17.11 -10.56 -0.13
C ASN A 2 -17.16 -9.87 -1.51
N SER A 3 -17.56 -10.59 -2.54
CA SER A 3 -17.54 -10.15 -3.97
C SER A 3 -18.24 -8.80 -4.22
N ARG A 4 -19.22 -8.43 -3.40
CA ARG A 4 -19.93 -7.14 -3.50
C ARG A 4 -19.07 -5.95 -3.10
N HIS A 5 -18.15 -6.12 -2.15
CA HIS A 5 -17.27 -5.04 -1.70
C HIS A 5 -16.23 -4.69 -2.79
N HIS A 6 -15.65 -5.71 -3.40
CA HIS A 6 -14.68 -5.54 -4.49
C HIS A 6 -15.31 -4.87 -5.73
N SER A 7 -16.55 -5.21 -6.07
CA SER A 7 -17.28 -4.59 -7.19
C SER A 7 -17.53 -3.10 -6.96
N LEU A 8 -17.85 -2.71 -5.71
CA LEU A 8 -18.05 -1.29 -5.34
C LEU A 8 -16.75 -0.48 -5.44
N VAL A 9 -15.63 -1.01 -4.94
CA VAL A 9 -14.32 -0.34 -5.04
C VAL A 9 -13.96 -0.10 -6.50
N ARG A 10 -14.08 -1.12 -7.37
CA ARG A 10 -13.82 -0.98 -8.82
C ARG A 10 -14.72 0.05 -9.49
N ALA A 11 -16.00 0.07 -9.16
CA ALA A 11 -16.96 1.00 -9.74
C ALA A 11 -16.68 2.47 -9.33
N VAL A 12 -16.31 2.69 -8.06
CA VAL A 12 -16.03 4.04 -7.54
C VAL A 12 -14.68 4.57 -8.03
N CYS A 13 -13.67 3.69 -8.15
CA CYS A 13 -12.32 4.10 -8.53
C CYS A 13 -12.10 4.11 -10.05
N TYR A 14 -13.05 3.66 -10.86
CA TYR A 14 -12.88 3.45 -12.31
C TYR A 14 -11.59 2.67 -12.63
N SER A 15 -11.25 1.69 -11.81
CA SER A 15 -10.02 0.92 -11.90
C SER A 15 -10.33 -0.59 -11.96
N PRO A 16 -9.58 -1.38 -12.72
CA PRO A 16 -9.68 -2.83 -12.69
C PRO A 16 -9.18 -3.44 -11.37
N PHE A 17 -8.43 -2.64 -10.56
CA PHE A 17 -7.85 -3.10 -9.31
C PHE A 17 -8.73 -2.72 -8.12
N ASP A 18 -8.99 -3.70 -7.25
CA ASP A 18 -9.80 -3.58 -6.05
C ASP A 18 -9.01 -3.84 -4.76
N HIS A 19 -7.77 -4.26 -4.90
CA HIS A 19 -6.85 -4.51 -3.79
C HIS A 19 -5.41 -4.18 -4.18
N VAL A 20 -4.59 -3.86 -3.19
CA VAL A 20 -3.15 -3.62 -3.34
C VAL A 20 -2.42 -3.98 -2.05
N GLY A 21 -1.22 -4.52 -2.20
CA GLY A 21 -0.25 -4.71 -1.14
C GLY A 21 1.11 -4.15 -1.56
N VAL A 22 2.05 -4.12 -0.66
CA VAL A 22 3.41 -3.67 -0.92
C VAL A 22 4.43 -4.72 -0.48
N VAL A 23 5.42 -4.97 -1.33
CA VAL A 23 6.56 -5.79 -0.93
C VAL A 23 7.46 -4.95 -0.02
N ALA A 24 7.62 -5.42 1.19
CA ALA A 24 8.38 -4.79 2.25
C ALA A 24 9.51 -5.72 2.74
N ILE A 25 10.40 -5.19 3.55
CA ILE A 25 11.44 -5.96 4.26
C ILE A 25 11.07 -5.94 5.74
N ASN A 26 11.01 -7.12 6.37
CA ASN A 26 10.79 -7.24 7.80
C ASN A 26 12.09 -7.05 8.61
N ASP A 27 12.04 -7.19 9.92
CA ASP A 27 13.18 -7.05 10.83
C ASP A 27 14.21 -8.16 10.67
N GLN A 28 13.81 -9.35 10.20
CA GLN A 28 14.70 -10.45 9.86
C GLN A 28 15.40 -10.28 8.50
N GLY A 29 15.01 -9.28 7.70
CA GLY A 29 15.51 -9.03 6.36
C GLY A 29 14.79 -9.81 5.26
N ASP A 30 13.68 -10.48 5.60
CA ASP A 30 12.89 -11.23 4.64
C ASP A 30 11.96 -10.32 3.83
N LYS A 31 11.68 -10.72 2.61
CA LYS A 31 10.68 -10.06 1.77
C LYS A 31 9.30 -10.56 2.14
N VAL A 32 8.46 -9.64 2.59
CA VAL A 32 7.06 -9.90 2.94
C VAL A 32 6.12 -9.11 2.04
N LEU A 33 4.91 -9.62 1.83
CA LEU A 33 3.81 -8.86 1.27
C LEU A 33 3.00 -8.25 2.41
N LEU A 34 3.22 -6.97 2.67
CA LEU A 34 2.43 -6.21 3.63
C LEU A 34 1.14 -5.76 2.98
N GLU A 35 0.02 -6.14 3.54
CA GLU A 35 -1.31 -5.74 3.07
C GLU A 35 -2.27 -5.53 4.23
N SER A 36 -3.25 -4.66 4.04
CA SER A 36 -4.39 -4.53 4.92
C SER A 36 -5.60 -5.20 4.26
N CYS A 37 -6.14 -6.23 4.91
CA CYS A 37 -7.23 -7.05 4.40
C CYS A 37 -8.23 -7.36 5.53
N VAL A 38 -9.26 -8.14 5.25
CA VAL A 38 -10.36 -8.44 6.19
C VAL A 38 -9.93 -8.95 7.57
N ILE A 39 -8.73 -9.50 7.70
CA ILE A 39 -8.18 -9.96 8.98
C ILE A 39 -7.26 -8.93 9.64
N GLY A 40 -7.12 -7.75 9.06
CA GLY A 40 -6.24 -6.68 9.53
C GLY A 40 -5.03 -6.45 8.64
N CYS A 41 -4.07 -5.69 9.16
CA CYS A 41 -2.76 -5.49 8.55
C CYS A 41 -1.90 -6.72 8.85
N VAL A 42 -1.35 -7.35 7.82
CA VAL A 42 -0.55 -8.58 7.96
C VAL A 42 0.62 -8.56 7.00
N ALA A 43 1.78 -8.95 7.51
CA ALA A 43 2.96 -9.22 6.72
C ALA A 43 3.02 -10.72 6.37
N PHE A 44 2.57 -11.07 5.18
CA PHE A 44 2.59 -12.46 4.69
C PHE A 44 3.92 -12.81 4.05
N ASP A 45 4.29 -14.10 4.06
CA ASP A 45 5.34 -14.59 3.17
C ASP A 45 5.00 -14.23 1.72
N LEU A 46 5.94 -13.56 1.04
CA LEU A 46 5.70 -12.98 -0.28
C LEU A 46 5.31 -14.05 -1.30
N GLU A 47 6.09 -15.14 -1.38
CA GLU A 47 5.88 -16.14 -2.43
C GLU A 47 4.60 -16.94 -2.19
N ALA A 48 4.36 -17.34 -0.95
CA ALA A 48 3.15 -18.08 -0.60
C ALA A 48 1.89 -17.24 -0.86
N ARG A 49 1.94 -15.94 -0.54
CA ARG A 49 0.78 -15.07 -0.70
C ARG A 49 0.50 -14.75 -2.17
N VAL A 50 1.52 -14.44 -2.97
CA VAL A 50 1.37 -14.23 -4.42
C VAL A 50 0.84 -15.50 -5.10
N ARG A 51 1.37 -16.67 -4.74
CA ARG A 51 0.87 -17.97 -5.25
C ARG A 51 -0.60 -18.21 -4.88
N GLN A 52 -1.01 -17.81 -3.67
CA GLN A 52 -2.41 -17.90 -3.24
C GLN A 52 -3.32 -16.99 -4.08
N TYR A 53 -2.89 -15.76 -4.38
CA TYR A 53 -3.63 -14.85 -5.25
C TYR A 53 -3.79 -15.44 -6.65
N LEU A 54 -2.70 -15.86 -7.28
CA LEU A 54 -2.70 -16.40 -8.63
C LEU A 54 -3.60 -17.66 -8.77
N ARG A 55 -3.65 -18.50 -7.74
CA ARG A 55 -4.40 -19.76 -7.81
C ARG A 55 -5.87 -19.66 -7.40
N HIS A 56 -6.20 -18.78 -6.46
CA HIS A 56 -7.47 -18.90 -5.73
C HIS A 56 -8.22 -17.59 -5.47
N MET A 57 -7.57 -16.43 -5.53
CA MET A 57 -8.16 -15.21 -4.98
C MET A 57 -8.38 -14.10 -6.00
N ALA A 58 -7.60 -14.04 -7.06
CA ALA A 58 -7.62 -12.94 -8.02
C ALA A 58 -7.81 -13.45 -9.46
N HIS A 59 -8.47 -12.65 -10.28
CA HIS A 59 -8.55 -12.89 -11.73
C HIS A 59 -7.26 -12.48 -12.45
N ALA A 60 -6.56 -11.47 -11.90
CA ALA A 60 -5.28 -11.01 -12.38
C ALA A 60 -4.48 -10.45 -11.22
N VAL A 61 -3.19 -10.67 -11.24
CA VAL A 61 -2.23 -10.05 -10.30
C VAL A 61 -1.24 -9.24 -11.12
N ALA A 62 -0.99 -8.01 -10.70
CA ALA A 62 -0.01 -7.16 -11.34
C ALA A 62 1.09 -6.78 -10.35
N TRP A 63 2.31 -6.73 -10.84
CA TRP A 63 3.48 -6.26 -10.14
C TRP A 63 3.92 -4.91 -10.69
N ARG A 64 4.30 -4.00 -9.80
CA ARG A 64 4.84 -2.72 -10.17
C ARG A 64 6.08 -2.40 -9.34
N LYS A 65 7.23 -2.27 -9.98
CA LYS A 65 8.49 -2.05 -9.28
C LYS A 65 8.67 -0.58 -8.91
N LEU A 66 8.99 -0.35 -7.64
CA LEU A 66 9.45 0.95 -7.18
C LEU A 66 10.96 1.07 -7.38
N VAL A 67 11.40 2.14 -8.03
CA VAL A 67 12.82 2.45 -8.23
C VAL A 67 13.19 3.65 -7.37
N VAL A 68 14.18 3.45 -6.53
CA VAL A 68 14.74 4.47 -5.65
C VAL A 68 16.18 4.76 -6.10
N PRO A 69 16.56 6.03 -6.25
CA PRO A 69 17.91 6.41 -6.73
C PRO A 69 18.95 6.22 -5.62
N THR A 70 19.20 4.97 -5.24
CA THR A 70 20.19 4.61 -4.21
C THR A 70 21.21 3.64 -4.78
N SER A 71 22.45 3.70 -4.27
CA SER A 71 23.43 2.66 -4.49
C SER A 71 23.40 1.65 -3.35
N THR A 72 23.80 0.40 -3.60
CA THR A 72 23.82 -0.67 -2.60
C THR A 72 24.73 -0.39 -1.39
N ARG A 73 25.58 0.63 -1.46
CA ARG A 73 26.48 1.07 -0.37
C ARG A 73 26.05 2.38 0.26
N ASP A 74 24.87 2.88 -0.09
CA ASP A 74 24.37 4.17 0.37
C ASP A 74 23.80 4.03 1.79
N PRO A 75 24.21 4.87 2.76
CA PRO A 75 23.55 4.97 4.07
C PRO A 75 22.03 5.15 3.97
N LEU A 76 21.54 5.79 2.90
CA LEU A 76 20.12 5.95 2.63
C LEU A 76 19.42 4.61 2.42
N GLN A 77 20.05 3.65 1.72
CA GLN A 77 19.48 2.31 1.53
C GLN A 77 19.27 1.60 2.88
N THR A 78 20.25 1.70 3.78
CA THR A 78 20.15 1.14 5.13
C THR A 78 19.02 1.80 5.92
N ALA A 79 18.91 3.14 5.87
CA ALA A 79 17.86 3.89 6.55
C ALA A 79 16.47 3.53 6.01
N LEU A 80 16.32 3.37 4.70
CA LEU A 80 15.08 2.94 4.05
C LEU A 80 14.66 1.54 4.51
N THR A 81 15.59 0.60 4.52
CA THR A 81 15.33 -0.78 4.98
C THR A 81 14.90 -0.79 6.45
N GLN A 82 15.57 -0.04 7.31
CA GLN A 82 15.20 0.07 8.72
C GLN A 82 13.84 0.75 8.93
N ALA A 83 13.54 1.81 8.17
CA ALA A 83 12.23 2.48 8.24
C ALA A 83 11.11 1.56 7.79
N CYS A 84 11.35 0.77 6.74
CA CYS A 84 10.43 -0.24 6.25
C CYS A 84 10.16 -1.31 7.30
N ALA A 85 11.20 -1.92 7.88
CA ALA A 85 11.08 -2.97 8.88
C ALA A 85 10.30 -2.50 10.12
N ARG A 86 10.64 -1.31 10.65
CA ARG A 86 9.92 -0.72 11.78
C ARG A 86 8.45 -0.46 11.47
N PHE A 87 8.13 -0.03 10.25
CA PHE A 87 6.75 0.20 9.88
C PHE A 87 5.97 -1.11 9.79
N VAL A 88 6.56 -2.17 9.23
CA VAL A 88 5.95 -3.51 9.19
C VAL A 88 5.60 -3.98 10.61
N GLU A 89 6.55 -3.89 11.55
CA GLU A 89 6.34 -4.26 12.95
C GLU A 89 5.25 -3.39 13.62
N GLU A 90 5.26 -2.08 13.36
CA GLU A 90 4.28 -1.13 13.92
C GLU A 90 2.84 -1.42 13.49
N VAL A 91 2.63 -1.89 12.26
CA VAL A 91 1.29 -2.06 11.70
C VAL A 91 0.78 -3.49 11.73
N ASP A 92 1.63 -4.48 11.95
CA ASP A 92 1.24 -5.88 12.00
C ASP A 92 0.18 -6.12 13.09
N GLY A 93 -0.91 -6.79 12.73
CA GLY A 93 -2.05 -7.02 13.59
C GLY A 93 -3.02 -5.83 13.76
N LYS A 94 -2.74 -4.64 13.20
CA LYS A 94 -3.70 -3.53 13.26
C LYS A 94 -4.96 -3.83 12.48
N PRO A 95 -6.13 -3.30 12.92
CA PRO A 95 -7.41 -3.63 12.32
C PRO A 95 -7.54 -3.09 10.89
N TYR A 96 -8.35 -3.77 10.08
CA TYR A 96 -8.80 -3.27 8.79
C TYR A 96 -9.88 -2.20 8.97
N ASP A 97 -9.78 -1.11 8.22
CA ASP A 97 -10.82 -0.07 8.23
C ASP A 97 -11.99 -0.46 7.32
N TYR A 98 -13.07 -0.92 7.93
CA TYR A 98 -14.33 -1.25 7.24
C TYR A 98 -15.22 -0.03 6.96
N SER A 99 -14.82 1.17 7.35
CA SER A 99 -15.66 2.35 7.21
C SER A 99 -15.81 2.77 5.75
N VAL A 100 -16.82 2.20 5.10
CA VAL A 100 -17.26 2.64 3.75
C VAL A 100 -17.61 4.14 3.75
N MET A 101 -18.04 4.66 4.90
CA MET A 101 -18.32 6.10 5.08
C MET A 101 -17.02 6.93 5.03
N LYS A 102 -15.90 6.43 5.51
CA LYS A 102 -14.60 7.08 5.34
C LYS A 102 -14.23 7.20 3.86
N ILE A 103 -14.57 6.20 3.06
CA ILE A 103 -14.39 6.19 1.61
C ILE A 103 -15.09 7.40 0.96
N PHE A 104 -16.34 7.66 1.34
CA PHE A 104 -17.12 8.81 0.81
C PHE A 104 -16.67 10.15 1.40
N PHE A 105 -16.24 10.20 2.65
CA PHE A 105 -15.82 11.45 3.30
C PHE A 105 -14.40 11.87 2.95
N THR A 106 -13.47 10.94 2.69
CA THR A 106 -12.12 11.27 2.20
C THR A 106 -12.13 11.87 0.81
N MET A 107 -13.11 11.54 -0.02
CA MET A 107 -13.33 12.23 -1.30
C MET A 107 -13.63 13.74 -1.14
N ARG A 108 -14.05 14.19 0.05
CA ARG A 108 -14.45 15.59 0.34
C ARG A 108 -13.51 16.34 1.27
N LYS A 109 -12.61 15.68 1.99
CA LYS A 109 -11.72 16.34 2.94
C LYS A 109 -10.40 16.73 2.30
N SER A 110 -10.17 18.04 2.25
CA SER A 110 -8.88 18.65 2.02
C SER A 110 -7.86 18.15 3.07
N ALA A 111 -6.58 18.13 2.72
CA ALA A 111 -5.47 17.60 3.51
C ALA A 111 -5.30 18.19 4.94
N SER A 112 -6.14 19.12 5.37
CA SER A 112 -6.02 19.84 6.63
C SER A 112 -6.62 19.16 7.87
N ASP A 113 -7.39 18.07 7.73
CA ASP A 113 -8.14 17.48 8.84
C ASP A 113 -7.73 16.04 9.17
N ALA A 114 -6.43 15.74 9.17
CA ALA A 114 -5.94 14.51 9.79
C ALA A 114 -6.08 14.64 11.31
N SER A 115 -7.17 14.11 11.88
CA SER A 115 -7.28 13.96 13.33
C SER A 115 -6.18 13.02 13.79
N GLU A 116 -5.29 13.49 14.67
CA GLU A 116 -4.36 12.68 15.45
C GLU A 116 -5.17 11.80 16.43
N GLY A 117 -5.72 10.70 15.92
CA GLY A 117 -6.21 9.61 16.76
C GLY A 117 -5.02 8.86 17.35
N ASP A 118 -5.22 8.23 18.52
CA ASP A 118 -4.20 7.39 19.16
C ASP A 118 -3.62 6.41 18.12
N ALA A 119 -2.31 6.42 17.96
CA ALA A 119 -1.60 5.59 16.99
C ALA A 119 -1.84 4.07 17.22
N SER A 120 -2.25 3.68 18.44
CA SER A 120 -2.54 2.28 18.81
C SER A 120 -3.83 1.74 18.17
N GLU A 121 -4.84 2.60 17.93
CA GLU A 121 -6.14 2.21 17.38
C GLU A 121 -6.29 2.47 15.88
N ARG A 122 -5.24 2.96 15.23
CA ARG A 122 -5.30 3.32 13.81
C ARG A 122 -5.56 2.10 12.94
N ALA A 123 -6.66 2.10 12.21
CA ALA A 123 -7.00 1.12 11.18
C ALA A 123 -6.53 1.62 9.79
N TYR A 124 -6.22 0.69 8.91
CA TYR A 124 -5.80 0.99 7.54
C TYR A 124 -6.64 0.22 6.54
N TYR A 125 -6.87 0.79 5.35
CA TYR A 125 -7.24 0.00 4.18
C TYR A 125 -6.05 -0.22 3.25
N CYS A 126 -6.26 -1.07 2.24
CA CYS A 126 -5.18 -1.64 1.44
C CYS A 126 -4.28 -0.58 0.76
N SER A 127 -4.85 0.45 0.16
CA SER A 127 -4.07 1.53 -0.50
C SER A 127 -3.47 2.52 0.50
N GLU A 128 -4.13 2.76 1.63
CA GLU A 128 -3.61 3.64 2.67
C GLU A 128 -2.32 3.08 3.30
N ILE A 129 -2.25 1.77 3.59
CA ILE A 129 -1.06 1.18 4.19
C ILE A 129 0.16 1.28 3.26
N VAL A 130 -0.05 1.14 1.94
CA VAL A 130 1.02 1.32 0.94
C VAL A 130 1.51 2.76 0.92
N ALA A 131 0.59 3.72 0.86
CA ALA A 131 0.93 5.15 0.87
C ALA A 131 1.61 5.57 2.18
N ALA A 132 1.13 5.06 3.33
CA ALA A 132 1.72 5.32 4.64
C ALA A 132 3.16 4.78 4.75
N LEU A 133 3.42 3.56 4.25
CA LEU A 133 4.78 3.02 4.17
C LEU A 133 5.67 3.91 3.30
N TYR A 134 5.20 4.30 2.12
CA TYR A 134 5.97 5.18 1.24
C TYR A 134 6.28 6.53 1.90
N GLN A 135 5.34 7.10 2.63
CA GLN A 135 5.59 8.34 3.39
C GLN A 135 6.58 8.13 4.54
N ARG A 136 6.48 7.03 5.28
CA ARG A 136 7.40 6.69 6.35
C ARG A 136 8.83 6.52 5.85
N CYS A 137 8.99 5.97 4.66
CA CYS A 137 10.27 5.80 3.98
C CYS A 137 10.76 7.07 3.24
N GLY A 138 10.00 8.16 3.24
CA GLY A 138 10.34 9.37 2.49
C GLY A 138 10.24 9.24 0.97
N LEU A 139 9.56 8.19 0.48
CA LEU A 139 9.37 7.89 -0.94
C LEU A 139 8.13 8.59 -1.52
N LEU A 140 7.23 9.04 -0.67
CA LEU A 140 6.04 9.81 -1.01
C LEU A 140 6.03 11.11 -0.20
N ARG A 141 5.65 12.21 -0.84
CA ARG A 141 5.60 13.54 -0.20
C ARG A 141 4.60 13.55 0.95
N LYS A 142 4.98 14.10 2.10
CA LYS A 142 4.12 14.19 3.28
C LYS A 142 2.90 15.11 3.09
N ALA A 143 2.93 16.00 2.10
CA ALA A 143 1.83 16.91 1.80
C ALA A 143 0.58 16.20 1.23
N CYS A 144 0.70 14.96 0.75
CA CYS A 144 -0.46 14.17 0.36
C CYS A 144 -1.03 13.40 1.55
N ASN A 145 -2.35 13.19 1.56
CA ASN A 145 -3.00 12.36 2.56
C ASN A 145 -2.94 10.89 2.13
N ALA A 146 -2.25 10.03 2.90
CA ALA A 146 -2.16 8.60 2.61
C ALA A 146 -3.53 7.92 2.50
N ALA A 147 -4.50 8.36 3.31
CA ALA A 147 -5.86 7.83 3.30
C ALA A 147 -6.69 8.20 2.06
N SER A 148 -6.21 9.11 1.21
CA SER A 148 -6.92 9.50 -0.01
C SER A 148 -6.61 8.62 -1.22
N PHE A 149 -5.63 7.73 -1.12
CA PHE A 149 -5.25 6.85 -2.23
C PHE A 149 -6.18 5.64 -2.37
N TRP A 150 -6.50 5.32 -3.60
CA TRP A 150 -7.22 4.13 -4.02
C TRP A 150 -6.27 3.12 -4.66
N PRO A 151 -6.65 1.82 -4.76
CA PRO A 151 -5.80 0.85 -5.46
C PRO A 151 -5.42 1.28 -6.89
N GLY A 152 -6.35 1.90 -7.63
CA GLY A 152 -6.10 2.41 -8.98
C GLY A 152 -5.10 3.57 -9.05
N ASP A 153 -4.95 4.34 -7.98
CA ASP A 153 -3.98 5.45 -7.93
C ASP A 153 -2.53 4.96 -7.92
N LEU A 154 -2.33 3.70 -7.57
CA LEU A 154 -1.03 3.02 -7.58
C LEU A 154 -0.75 2.28 -8.89
N ALA A 155 -1.74 2.20 -9.81
CA ALA A 155 -1.59 1.64 -11.14
C ALA A 155 -0.85 2.60 -12.10
N ASP A 156 -0.61 2.15 -13.33
CA ASP A 156 0.05 2.97 -14.36
C ASP A 156 -0.73 4.25 -14.64
N GLY A 157 0.00 5.39 -14.64
CA GLY A 157 -0.58 6.71 -14.81
C GLY A 157 -1.42 7.19 -13.63
N GLY A 158 -1.44 6.46 -12.53
CA GLY A 158 -2.19 6.81 -11.33
C GLY A 158 -1.66 8.03 -10.60
N VAL A 159 -2.50 8.61 -9.75
CA VAL A 159 -2.21 9.86 -9.02
C VAL A 159 -0.97 9.74 -8.13
N CYS A 160 -0.64 8.55 -7.64
CA CYS A 160 0.52 8.29 -6.80
C CYS A 160 1.83 8.81 -7.42
N GLU A 161 2.00 8.67 -8.74
CA GLU A 161 3.22 9.08 -9.44
C GLU A 161 3.54 10.58 -9.26
N ARG A 162 2.52 11.42 -9.15
CA ARG A 162 2.69 12.89 -8.96
C ARG A 162 3.19 13.25 -7.56
N TRP A 163 3.02 12.33 -6.60
CA TRP A 163 3.36 12.53 -5.20
C TRP A 163 4.66 11.84 -4.79
N LEU A 164 5.28 11.07 -5.68
CA LEU A 164 6.58 10.45 -5.41
C LEU A 164 7.64 11.53 -5.11
N ALA A 165 8.59 11.17 -4.26
CA ALA A 165 9.74 12.00 -3.96
C ALA A 165 10.63 12.16 -5.21
N GLU A 166 11.51 13.16 -5.21
CA GLU A 166 12.41 13.42 -6.33
C GLU A 166 13.29 12.21 -6.64
N GLY A 167 13.34 11.82 -7.91
CA GLY A 167 14.10 10.67 -8.40
C GLY A 167 13.45 9.32 -8.14
N VAL A 168 12.43 9.23 -7.28
CA VAL A 168 11.64 8.01 -7.06
C VAL A 168 10.65 7.83 -8.21
N LYS A 169 10.53 6.63 -8.73
CA LYS A 169 9.57 6.32 -9.80
C LYS A 169 9.01 4.91 -9.66
N LEU A 170 7.83 4.70 -10.20
CA LEU A 170 7.23 3.40 -10.41
C LEU A 170 7.46 2.99 -11.87
N GLU A 171 7.99 1.79 -12.10
CA GLU A 171 8.11 1.20 -13.44
C GLU A 171 6.72 0.83 -13.98
N PRO A 172 6.58 0.61 -15.30
CA PRO A 172 5.34 0.09 -15.87
C PRO A 172 4.92 -1.20 -15.19
N MET A 173 3.62 -1.38 -15.10
CA MET A 173 3.00 -2.54 -14.50
C MET A 173 3.21 -3.80 -15.34
N VAL A 174 3.49 -4.92 -14.70
CA VAL A 174 3.65 -6.23 -15.32
C VAL A 174 2.60 -7.17 -14.75
N LEU A 175 1.83 -7.82 -15.62
CA LEU A 175 0.91 -8.87 -15.20
C LEU A 175 1.72 -10.13 -14.84
N LEU A 176 1.34 -10.78 -13.76
CA LEU A 176 1.91 -12.05 -13.33
C LEU A 176 1.03 -13.18 -13.87
N ASP A 177 1.65 -14.11 -14.56
CA ASP A 177 1.00 -15.34 -15.03
C ASP A 177 0.99 -16.38 -13.91
N GLY A 178 -0.15 -17.06 -13.76
CA GLY A 178 -0.36 -18.10 -12.74
C GLY A 178 -0.04 -19.50 -13.22
#